data_dbf77f62c07dae2bff58c11491f50945
#
_entry.id   dbf77f62c07dae2bff58c11491f50945
#
_cell.length_a   1.000
_cell.length_b   1.000
_cell.length_c   1.000
_cell.angle_alpha   90.00
_cell.angle_beta   90.00
_cell.angle_gamma   90.00
#
_symmetry.space_group_name_H-M   'P 1'
#
loop_
_entity.id
_entity.type
_entity.pdbx_description
1 polymer ?
#
loop_
_entity_poly.entity_id
_entity_poly.type
_entity_poly.pdbx_seq_one_letter_code
_entity_poly.pdbx_strand_id
1 'polypeptide(L)'
;MAKKESYAVIGIGQFGASICEALVQAGQEVLAIDANEEVVNEFAGSVMRAVIADAQDEDALRDLDIGSFDHVYISIGKNVEASIMATLIAKELGAPDVICRAENVNHARVLERIGADMVVRPEHDLAKRLIFQQLNPRCV
;
A
#
# COMPACT_ATOMS: atom_id res chain seq x y z
N MET A 1 -17.67 4.03 16.44
CA MET A 1 -17.73 3.47 15.10
C MET A 1 -16.74 4.18 14.17
N ALA A 2 -15.90 3.44 13.48
CA ALA A 2 -14.91 4.03 12.58
C ALA A 2 -15.60 4.71 11.39
N LYS A 3 -15.15 5.90 11.04
CA LYS A 3 -15.60 6.60 9.85
C LYS A 3 -15.20 5.80 8.62
N LYS A 4 -16.11 5.68 7.66
CA LYS A 4 -15.80 5.02 6.39
C LYS A 4 -14.96 5.95 5.52
N GLU A 5 -13.82 5.44 5.10
CA GLU A 5 -12.92 6.12 4.18
C GLU A 5 -12.66 5.21 2.99
N SER A 6 -12.05 5.75 1.95
CA SER A 6 -11.73 4.99 0.75
C SER A 6 -10.27 4.58 0.74
N TYR A 7 -10.03 3.34 0.36
CA TYR A 7 -8.71 2.72 0.40
C TYR A 7 -8.40 2.07 -0.94
N ALA A 8 -7.20 2.32 -1.45
CA ALA A 8 -6.66 1.61 -2.61
C ALA A 8 -5.36 0.93 -2.20
N VAL A 9 -5.19 -0.31 -2.63
CA VAL A 9 -3.97 -1.09 -2.37
C VAL A 9 -3.38 -1.50 -3.71
N ILE A 10 -2.20 -0.98 -4.02
CA ILE A 10 -1.49 -1.25 -5.26
C ILE A 10 -0.36 -2.24 -4.97
N GLY A 11 -0.45 -3.43 -5.54
CA GLY A 11 0.47 -4.51 -5.27
C GLY A 11 -0.06 -5.41 -4.16
N ILE A 12 -0.51 -6.62 -4.53
CA ILE A 12 -1.13 -7.56 -3.60
C ILE A 12 -0.20 -8.74 -3.37
N GLY A 13 0.98 -8.45 -2.80
CA GLY A 13 1.86 -9.47 -2.23
C GLY A 13 1.41 -9.79 -0.80
N GLN A 14 2.27 -10.37 0.01
CA GLN A 14 1.91 -10.72 1.38
C GLN A 14 1.45 -9.52 2.21
N PHE A 15 2.19 -8.43 2.13
CA PHE A 15 1.86 -7.24 2.91
C PHE A 15 0.56 -6.58 2.42
N GLY A 16 0.44 -6.40 1.10
CA GLY A 16 -0.77 -5.82 0.51
C GLY A 16 -2.01 -6.65 0.78
N ALA A 17 -1.88 -7.99 0.69
CA ALA A 17 -2.97 -8.90 1.02
C ALA A 17 -3.39 -8.75 2.49
N SER A 18 -2.43 -8.66 3.40
CA SER A 18 -2.73 -8.48 4.83
C SER A 18 -3.43 -7.16 5.11
N ILE A 19 -3.03 -6.10 4.40
CA ILE A 19 -3.71 -4.80 4.51
C ILE A 19 -5.16 -4.92 4.04
N CYS A 20 -5.39 -5.55 2.89
CA CYS A 20 -6.74 -5.76 2.36
C CYS A 20 -7.61 -6.54 3.35
N GLU A 21 -7.08 -7.63 3.91
CA GLU A 21 -7.80 -8.43 4.89
C GLU A 21 -8.17 -7.63 6.13
N ALA A 22 -7.22 -6.87 6.66
CA ALA A 22 -7.46 -6.05 7.84
C ALA A 22 -8.52 -4.97 7.58
N LEU A 23 -8.48 -4.34 6.41
CA LEU A 23 -9.47 -3.32 6.04
C LEU A 23 -10.87 -3.91 5.89
N VAL A 24 -10.98 -5.05 5.21
CA VAL A 24 -12.28 -5.73 5.04
C VAL A 24 -12.85 -6.14 6.40
N GLN A 25 -12.01 -6.69 7.28
CA GLN A 25 -12.44 -7.06 8.63
C GLN A 25 -12.89 -5.85 9.45
N ALA A 26 -12.34 -4.68 9.17
CA ALA A 26 -12.72 -3.43 9.81
C ALA A 26 -13.95 -2.77 9.17
N GLY A 27 -14.55 -3.41 8.17
CA GLY A 27 -15.73 -2.90 7.49
C GLY A 27 -15.46 -1.82 6.46
N GLN A 28 -14.22 -1.70 6.01
CA GLN A 28 -13.83 -0.69 5.03
C GLN A 28 -13.92 -1.23 3.60
N GLU A 29 -14.15 -0.35 2.64
CA GLU A 29 -14.17 -0.67 1.22
C GLU A 29 -12.78 -0.52 0.64
N VAL A 30 -12.34 -1.51 -0.15
CA VAL A 30 -10.98 -1.57 -0.67
C VAL A 30 -10.99 -1.80 -2.19
N LEU A 31 -10.21 -1.00 -2.91
CA LEU A 31 -9.86 -1.26 -4.29
C LEU A 31 -8.47 -1.89 -4.30
N ALA A 32 -8.38 -3.14 -4.77
CA ALA A 32 -7.11 -3.85 -4.88
C ALA A 32 -6.64 -3.86 -6.34
N ILE A 33 -5.39 -3.52 -6.57
CA ILE A 33 -4.80 -3.39 -7.91
C ILE A 33 -3.52 -4.21 -7.98
N ASP A 34 -3.41 -5.05 -9.00
CA ASP A 34 -2.19 -5.79 -9.28
C ASP A 34 -2.09 -6.05 -10.78
N ALA A 35 -0.87 -6.15 -11.29
CA ALA A 35 -0.65 -6.47 -12.70
C ALA A 35 -0.87 -7.95 -12.99
N ASN A 36 -0.82 -8.81 -11.98
CA ASN A 36 -0.94 -10.26 -12.12
C ASN A 36 -2.42 -10.68 -12.04
N GLU A 37 -2.94 -11.19 -13.13
CA GLU A 37 -4.32 -11.63 -13.25
C GLU A 37 -4.70 -12.69 -12.22
N GLU A 38 -3.81 -13.65 -11.94
CA GLU A 38 -4.09 -14.72 -10.98
C GLU A 38 -4.28 -14.14 -9.57
N VAL A 39 -3.45 -13.18 -9.19
CA VAL A 39 -3.55 -12.51 -7.89
C VAL A 39 -4.86 -11.75 -7.78
N VAL A 40 -5.22 -11.01 -8.84
CA VAL A 40 -6.48 -10.25 -8.86
C VAL A 40 -7.68 -11.19 -8.72
N ASN A 41 -7.66 -12.31 -9.44
CA ASN A 41 -8.76 -13.28 -9.40
C ASN A 41 -8.94 -13.89 -8.00
N GLU A 42 -7.85 -14.13 -7.28
CA GLU A 42 -7.91 -14.64 -5.90
C GLU A 42 -8.61 -13.66 -4.96
N PHE A 43 -8.45 -12.37 -5.19
CA PHE A 43 -8.99 -11.32 -4.32
C PHE A 43 -10.36 -10.80 -4.74
N ALA A 44 -10.83 -11.12 -5.94
CA ALA A 44 -12.06 -10.56 -6.49
C ALA A 44 -13.31 -10.82 -5.62
N GLY A 45 -13.32 -11.88 -4.82
CA GLY A 45 -14.42 -12.19 -3.93
C GLY A 45 -14.26 -11.66 -2.51
N SER A 46 -13.08 -11.16 -2.16
CA SER A 46 -12.71 -10.79 -0.80
C SER A 46 -12.67 -9.28 -0.57
N VAL A 47 -12.53 -8.50 -1.63
CA VAL A 47 -12.47 -7.04 -1.57
C VAL A 47 -13.63 -6.48 -2.38
N MET A 48 -13.95 -5.22 -2.17
CA MET A 48 -15.04 -4.59 -2.88
C MET A 48 -14.78 -4.55 -4.39
N ARG A 49 -13.53 -4.34 -4.79
CA ARG A 49 -13.15 -4.25 -6.18
C ARG A 49 -11.70 -4.68 -6.37
N ALA A 50 -11.46 -5.54 -7.34
CA ALA A 50 -10.11 -5.99 -7.69
C ALA A 50 -9.90 -5.75 -9.19
N VAL A 51 -8.81 -5.11 -9.56
CA VAL A 51 -8.55 -4.66 -10.93
C VAL A 51 -7.15 -5.04 -11.36
N ILE A 52 -7.02 -5.51 -12.61
CA ILE A 52 -5.74 -5.77 -13.24
C ILE A 52 -5.25 -4.46 -13.85
N ALA A 53 -4.13 -3.94 -13.37
CA ALA A 53 -3.53 -2.74 -13.93
C ALA A 53 -2.04 -2.70 -13.62
N ASP A 54 -1.28 -2.07 -14.50
CA ASP A 54 0.13 -1.81 -14.30
C ASP A 54 0.27 -0.55 -13.43
N ALA A 55 0.96 -0.69 -12.31
CA ALA A 55 1.19 0.41 -11.37
C ALA A 55 2.00 1.56 -11.97
N GLN A 56 2.69 1.34 -13.07
CA GLN A 56 3.46 2.36 -13.77
C GLN A 56 2.67 3.07 -14.87
N ASP A 57 1.46 2.64 -15.13
CA ASP A 57 0.61 3.23 -16.16
C ASP A 57 -0.21 4.37 -15.56
N GLU A 58 0.24 5.59 -15.83
CA GLU A 58 -0.41 6.80 -15.29
C GLU A 58 -1.86 6.91 -15.74
N ASP A 59 -2.15 6.59 -17.01
CA ASP A 59 -3.51 6.66 -17.52
C ASP A 59 -4.44 5.68 -16.81
N ALA A 60 -3.94 4.46 -16.54
CA ALA A 60 -4.72 3.46 -15.82
C ALA A 60 -5.03 3.92 -14.38
N LEU A 61 -4.04 4.47 -13.69
CA LEU A 61 -4.24 4.95 -12.31
C LEU A 61 -5.14 6.19 -12.27
N ARG A 62 -5.06 7.05 -13.28
CA ARG A 62 -5.96 8.20 -13.41
C ARG A 62 -7.39 7.73 -13.65
N ASP A 63 -7.60 6.76 -14.53
CA ASP A 63 -8.92 6.23 -14.84
C ASP A 63 -9.56 5.54 -13.64
N LEU A 64 -8.75 4.98 -12.76
CA LEU A 64 -9.21 4.38 -11.50
C LEU A 64 -9.42 5.41 -10.40
N ASP A 65 -9.15 6.67 -10.69
CA ASP A 65 -9.34 7.80 -9.79
C ASP A 65 -8.53 7.67 -8.49
N ILE A 66 -7.29 7.20 -8.62
CA ILE A 66 -6.41 6.94 -7.48
C ILE A 66 -6.22 8.20 -6.62
N GLY A 67 -6.18 9.37 -7.23
CA GLY A 67 -6.00 10.63 -6.50
C GLY A 67 -7.14 10.98 -5.55
N SER A 68 -8.32 10.38 -5.73
CA SER A 68 -9.50 10.66 -4.90
C SER A 68 -9.61 9.76 -3.68
N PHE A 69 -8.79 8.72 -3.58
CA PHE A 69 -8.83 7.82 -2.43
C PHE A 69 -8.23 8.48 -1.19
N ASP A 70 -8.86 8.29 -0.05
CA ASP A 70 -8.36 8.85 1.21
C ASP A 70 -7.00 8.27 1.58
N HIS A 71 -6.78 7.00 1.31
CA HIS A 71 -5.53 6.31 1.61
C HIS A 71 -5.12 5.41 0.45
N VAL A 72 -3.88 5.51 0.02
CA VAL A 72 -3.31 4.66 -1.03
C VAL A 72 -2.10 3.94 -0.46
N TYR A 73 -2.16 2.61 -0.44
CA TYR A 73 -1.05 1.75 -0.02
C TYR A 73 -0.34 1.23 -1.24
N ILE A 74 0.96 1.43 -1.32
CA ILE A 74 1.78 0.92 -2.41
C ILE A 74 2.68 -0.16 -1.84
N SER A 75 2.29 -1.41 -2.08
CA SER A 75 2.92 -2.60 -1.54
C SER A 75 3.53 -3.45 -2.65
N ILE A 76 4.32 -2.81 -3.51
CA ILE A 76 5.02 -3.49 -4.59
C ILE A 76 6.35 -3.99 -4.01
N GLY A 77 6.56 -5.29 -4.01
CA GLY A 77 7.70 -5.90 -3.35
C GLY A 77 9.03 -5.65 -4.04
N LYS A 78 9.40 -6.53 -4.97
CA LYS A 78 10.75 -6.54 -5.52
C LYS A 78 10.99 -5.54 -6.64
N ASN A 79 9.95 -5.06 -7.29
CA ASN A 79 10.09 -4.11 -8.40
C ASN A 79 10.16 -2.69 -7.85
N VAL A 80 11.36 -2.27 -7.49
CA VAL A 80 11.62 -0.95 -6.90
C VAL A 80 11.21 0.18 -7.85
N GLU A 81 11.51 0.02 -9.15
CA GLU A 81 11.13 1.02 -10.14
C GLU A 81 9.62 1.20 -10.21
N ALA A 82 8.86 0.12 -10.24
CA ALA A 82 7.39 0.19 -10.26
C ALA A 82 6.85 0.85 -9.00
N SER A 83 7.44 0.55 -7.84
CA SER A 83 7.08 1.17 -6.57
C SER A 83 7.28 2.69 -6.60
N ILE A 84 8.43 3.11 -7.09
CA ILE A 84 8.76 4.54 -7.19
C ILE A 84 7.80 5.25 -8.15
N MET A 85 7.57 4.67 -9.33
CA MET A 85 6.67 5.27 -10.32
C MET A 85 5.23 5.34 -9.81
N ALA A 86 4.74 4.28 -9.20
CA ALA A 86 3.38 4.28 -8.64
C ALA A 86 3.21 5.36 -7.57
N THR A 87 4.22 5.55 -6.72
CA THR A 87 4.20 6.57 -5.68
C THR A 87 4.18 7.97 -6.28
N LEU A 88 5.05 8.21 -7.26
CA LEU A 88 5.11 9.49 -7.95
C LEU A 88 3.76 9.80 -8.61
N ILE A 89 3.21 8.86 -9.34
CA ILE A 89 1.92 9.03 -10.03
C ILE A 89 0.80 9.31 -9.03
N ALA A 90 0.71 8.53 -7.95
CA ALA A 90 -0.33 8.72 -6.94
C ALA A 90 -0.27 10.12 -6.33
N LYS A 91 0.93 10.60 -6.01
CA LYS A 91 1.10 11.95 -5.46
C LYS A 91 0.78 13.03 -6.50
N GLU A 92 1.19 12.84 -7.74
CA GLU A 92 0.87 13.80 -8.82
C GLU A 92 -0.62 13.87 -9.10
N LEU A 93 -1.34 12.76 -8.93
CA LEU A 93 -2.80 12.73 -9.07
C LEU A 93 -3.53 13.34 -7.87
N GLY A 94 -2.81 13.66 -6.80
CA GLY A 94 -3.39 14.35 -5.65
C GLY A 94 -3.80 13.47 -4.49
N ALA A 95 -3.37 12.20 -4.45
CA ALA A 95 -3.68 11.33 -3.33
C ALA A 95 -3.18 11.95 -2.02
N PRO A 96 -4.05 12.14 -1.02
CA PRO A 96 -3.67 12.87 0.19
C PRO A 96 -2.81 12.07 1.16
N ASP A 97 -2.89 10.75 1.12
CA ASP A 97 -2.16 9.88 2.05
C ASP A 97 -1.64 8.66 1.30
N VAL A 98 -0.33 8.63 1.04
CA VAL A 98 0.31 7.54 0.31
C VAL A 98 1.31 6.84 1.24
N ILE A 99 1.04 5.57 1.52
CA ILE A 99 1.85 4.74 2.41
C ILE A 99 2.55 3.68 1.55
N CYS A 100 3.87 3.62 1.64
CA CYS A 100 4.69 2.75 0.80
C CYS A 100 5.46 1.72 1.61
N ARG A 101 5.56 0.50 1.07
CA ARG A 101 6.48 -0.49 1.57
C ARG A 101 7.82 -0.35 0.85
N ALA A 102 8.91 -0.29 1.61
CA ALA A 102 10.25 -0.20 1.05
C ALA A 102 11.01 -1.52 1.23
N GLU A 103 11.83 -1.86 0.25
CA GLU A 103 12.68 -3.05 0.29
C GLU A 103 13.93 -2.87 1.16
N ASN A 104 14.45 -1.64 1.22
CA ASN A 104 15.68 -1.33 1.94
C ASN A 104 15.72 0.15 2.27
N VAL A 105 16.79 0.56 2.97
CA VAL A 105 16.96 1.95 3.41
C VAL A 105 17.02 2.93 2.24
N ASN A 106 17.72 2.58 1.17
CA ASN A 106 17.83 3.48 0.01
C ASN A 106 16.50 3.65 -0.70
N HIS A 107 15.75 2.57 -0.87
CA HIS A 107 14.41 2.61 -1.44
C HIS A 107 13.51 3.51 -0.58
N ALA A 108 13.56 3.35 0.74
CA ALA A 108 12.78 4.18 1.65
C ALA A 108 13.12 5.67 1.49
N ARG A 109 14.41 6.00 1.36
CA ARG A 109 14.84 7.40 1.18
C ARG A 109 14.28 8.00 -0.10
N VAL A 110 14.29 7.25 -1.19
CA VAL A 110 13.74 7.73 -2.47
C VAL A 110 12.24 7.97 -2.33
N LEU A 111 11.52 7.02 -1.74
CA LEU A 111 10.07 7.15 -1.56
C LEU A 111 9.70 8.38 -0.73
N GLU A 112 10.42 8.63 0.35
CA GLU A 112 10.20 9.82 1.17
C GLU A 112 10.45 11.11 0.40
N ARG A 113 11.52 11.14 -0.41
CA ARG A 113 11.89 12.31 -1.19
C ARG A 113 10.89 12.64 -2.30
N ILE A 114 10.23 11.64 -2.86
CA ILE A 114 9.23 11.88 -3.91
C ILE A 114 7.84 12.12 -3.37
N GLY A 115 7.67 12.14 -2.05
CA GLY A 115 6.43 12.61 -1.44
C GLY A 115 5.59 11.57 -0.74
N ALA A 116 6.07 10.33 -0.55
CA ALA A 116 5.33 9.37 0.25
C ALA A 116 5.06 9.94 1.64
N ASP A 117 3.84 9.80 2.11
CA ASP A 117 3.46 10.33 3.42
C ASP A 117 3.93 9.44 4.57
N MET A 118 4.07 8.15 4.30
CA MET A 118 4.63 7.19 5.24
C MET A 118 5.36 6.11 4.48
N VAL A 119 6.50 5.68 4.99
CA VAL A 119 7.25 4.56 4.42
C VAL A 119 7.49 3.54 5.51
N VAL A 120 7.16 2.28 5.23
CA VAL A 120 7.32 1.17 6.17
C VAL A 120 8.23 0.11 5.60
N ARG A 121 8.95 -0.57 6.48
CA ARG A 121 9.72 -1.78 6.20
C ARG A 121 9.21 -2.85 7.17
N PRO A 122 8.15 -3.58 6.81
CA PRO A 122 7.36 -4.34 7.80
C PRO A 122 8.16 -5.30 8.68
N GLU A 123 9.03 -6.12 8.09
CA GLU A 123 9.82 -7.05 8.88
C GLU A 123 10.79 -6.33 9.81
N HIS A 124 11.46 -5.30 9.29
CA HIS A 124 12.41 -4.50 10.06
C HIS A 124 11.72 -3.74 11.19
N ASP A 125 10.61 -3.10 10.89
CA ASP A 125 9.87 -2.29 11.85
C ASP A 125 9.27 -3.16 12.95
N LEU A 126 8.73 -4.33 12.58
CA LEU A 126 8.21 -5.28 13.56
C LEU A 126 9.32 -5.83 14.45
N ALA A 127 10.48 -6.18 13.87
CA ALA A 127 11.61 -6.68 14.64
C ALA A 127 12.07 -5.65 15.67
N LYS A 128 12.17 -4.39 15.27
CA LYS A 128 12.52 -3.30 16.20
C LYS A 128 11.50 -3.18 17.32
N ARG A 129 10.22 -3.25 17.01
CA ARG A 129 9.16 -3.16 18.01
C ARG A 129 9.24 -4.33 19.00
N LEU A 130 9.44 -5.54 18.50
CA LEU A 130 9.54 -6.73 19.37
C LEU A 130 10.72 -6.61 20.33
N ILE A 131 11.88 -6.19 19.85
CA ILE A 131 13.06 -6.03 20.68
C ILE A 131 12.87 -4.88 21.69
N PHE A 132 12.28 -3.77 21.25
CA PHE A 132 11.99 -2.66 22.16
C PHE A 132 11.07 -3.12 23.31
N GLN A 133 10.00 -3.85 23.00
CA GLN A 133 9.08 -4.38 24.00
C GLN A 133 9.77 -5.36 24.94
N GLN A 134 10.67 -6.20 24.42
CA GLN A 134 11.41 -7.17 25.21
C GLN A 134 12.33 -6.50 26.20
N LEU A 135 12.97 -5.41 25.80
CA LEU A 135 13.90 -4.67 26.66
C LEU A 135 13.21 -3.68 27.58
N ASN A 136 11.95 -3.29 27.27
CA ASN A 136 11.19 -2.29 28.01
C ASN A 136 9.76 -2.80 28.25
N PRO A 137 9.60 -3.88 29.07
CA PRO A 137 8.30 -4.53 29.21
C PRO A 137 7.20 -3.65 29.82
N ARG A 138 7.57 -2.54 30.47
CA ARG A 138 6.60 -1.61 31.07
C ARG A 138 6.13 -0.53 30.10
N CYS A 139 6.67 -0.49 28.89
CA CYS A 139 6.34 0.53 27.88
C CYS A 139 5.41 -0.02 26.79
N VAL A 140 4.73 -1.11 27.06
CA VAL A 140 3.82 -1.75 26.11
C VAL A 140 2.45 -1.07 26.12
#